data_f9f5dba6dcd69081196f8f39d5b7ef41
#
_entry.id   f9f5dba6dcd69081196f8f39d5b7ef41
#
_cell.length_a   1.000
_cell.length_b   1.000
_cell.length_c   1.000
_cell.angle_alpha   90.00
_cell.angle_beta   90.00
_cell.angle_gamma   90.00
#
_symmetry.space_group_name_H-M   'P 1'
#
loop_
_entity.id
_entity.type
_entity.pdbx_description
1 polymer ?
#
loop_
_entity_poly.entity_id
_entity_poly.type
_entity_poly.pdbx_seq_one_letter_code
_entity_poly.pdbx_strand_id
1 'polypeptide(L)'
;MNKVKLYLSKLMHCTGISNLLFYIRCTLSKNKLIYVVNYHDTPQRLSANFEEQLKFYQKNFRNIDSNSLDEFFEESDVKSYSKPGIIISFDDGLASNMEVASPLLEKYGFTGWFFIPTGFVECNTKEQRIFLEANSIAFSKGTTAEQRLAMNWDEVKYLNKNHVIGCHTKSHCRLNADLENEIIVEEISASKIHLETVLGEPVNVFCWVGGEEWSYSHKASEEIKKNNYKYSFMTNCSPISSKTSKLQLNRFNVEFNYPICVIKFLLSGIMELYYFPKRQRINKLTK
;
A
#
# COMPACT_ATOMS: atom_id res chain seq x y z
N MET A 1 2.06 -17.43 1.23
CA MET A 1 1.36 -17.61 -0.09
C MET A 1 0.82 -19.04 -0.22
N ASN A 2 -0.41 -19.23 -0.73
CA ASN A 2 -1.02 -20.54 -0.97
C ASN A 2 -0.27 -21.30 -2.11
N LYS A 3 -0.01 -22.61 -1.93
CA LYS A 3 0.70 -23.48 -2.91
C LYS A 3 0.03 -23.48 -4.30
N VAL A 4 -1.32 -23.44 -4.34
CA VAL A 4 -2.11 -23.39 -5.59
C VAL A 4 -1.81 -22.09 -6.36
N LYS A 5 -1.80 -20.96 -5.68
CA LYS A 5 -1.49 -19.65 -6.29
C LYS A 5 -0.07 -19.61 -6.85
N LEU A 6 0.89 -20.20 -6.14
CA LEU A 6 2.29 -20.31 -6.61
C LEU A 6 2.38 -21.20 -7.86
N TYR A 7 1.72 -22.35 -7.86
CA TYR A 7 1.71 -23.27 -9.00
C TYR A 7 1.10 -22.62 -10.25
N LEU A 8 -0.08 -22.01 -10.11
CA LEU A 8 -0.75 -21.30 -11.21
C LEU A 8 0.10 -20.15 -11.75
N SER A 9 0.75 -19.38 -10.87
CA SER A 9 1.62 -18.29 -11.32
C SER A 9 2.82 -18.77 -12.12
N LYS A 10 3.44 -19.89 -11.72
CA LYS A 10 4.55 -20.53 -12.47
C LYS A 10 4.07 -21.03 -13.83
N LEU A 11 2.96 -21.77 -13.88
CA LEU A 11 2.40 -22.30 -15.12
C LEU A 11 2.08 -21.17 -16.11
N MET A 12 1.39 -20.13 -15.66
CA MET A 12 1.04 -18.98 -16.51
C MET A 12 2.25 -18.14 -16.92
N HIS A 13 3.32 -18.15 -16.13
CA HIS A 13 4.57 -17.50 -16.48
C HIS A 13 5.31 -18.29 -17.56
N CYS A 14 5.45 -19.61 -17.39
CA CYS A 14 6.11 -20.49 -18.37
C CYS A 14 5.40 -20.51 -19.73
N THR A 15 4.07 -20.42 -19.74
CA THR A 15 3.27 -20.35 -20.97
C THR A 15 3.19 -18.93 -21.58
N GLY A 16 3.73 -17.92 -20.90
CA GLY A 16 3.66 -16.52 -21.34
C GLY A 16 2.28 -15.84 -21.14
N ILE A 17 1.27 -16.59 -20.66
CA ILE A 17 -0.11 -16.09 -20.52
C ILE A 17 -0.18 -14.84 -19.63
N SER A 18 0.53 -14.80 -18.50
CA SER A 18 0.53 -13.62 -17.61
C SER A 18 1.02 -12.36 -18.33
N ASN A 19 2.08 -12.48 -19.15
CA ASN A 19 2.61 -11.36 -19.91
C ASN A 19 1.62 -10.91 -21.00
N LEU A 20 1.02 -11.86 -21.70
CA LEU A 20 0.05 -11.59 -22.77
C LEU A 20 -1.16 -10.85 -22.22
N LEU A 21 -1.75 -11.33 -21.13
CA LEU A 21 -2.91 -10.68 -20.50
C LEU A 21 -2.58 -9.28 -20.00
N PHE A 22 -1.43 -9.11 -19.34
CA PHE A 22 -0.97 -7.79 -18.91
C PHE A 22 -0.79 -6.83 -20.09
N TYR A 23 -0.12 -7.28 -21.17
CA TYR A 23 0.10 -6.48 -22.36
C TYR A 23 -1.22 -6.08 -23.06
N ILE A 24 -2.14 -7.02 -23.28
CA ILE A 24 -3.46 -6.75 -23.86
C ILE A 24 -4.18 -5.69 -23.02
N ARG A 25 -4.17 -5.83 -21.72
CA ARG A 25 -4.83 -4.88 -20.83
C ARG A 25 -4.23 -3.48 -20.91
N CYS A 26 -2.91 -3.36 -20.87
CA CYS A 26 -2.21 -2.09 -21.00
C CYS A 26 -2.54 -1.41 -22.34
N THR A 27 -2.55 -2.19 -23.42
CA THR A 27 -2.88 -1.70 -24.77
C THR A 27 -4.34 -1.22 -24.85
N LEU A 28 -5.29 -2.03 -24.39
CA LEU A 28 -6.72 -1.67 -24.41
C LEU A 28 -7.04 -0.46 -23.54
N SER A 29 -6.35 -0.31 -22.41
CA SER A 29 -6.49 0.86 -21.55
C SER A 29 -5.66 2.06 -22.00
N LYS A 30 -4.89 1.96 -23.10
CA LYS A 30 -3.92 2.99 -23.54
C LYS A 30 -2.96 3.41 -22.43
N ASN A 31 -2.55 2.46 -21.58
CA ASN A 31 -1.71 2.66 -20.38
C ASN A 31 -2.30 3.67 -19.36
N LYS A 32 -3.62 3.86 -19.36
CA LYS A 32 -4.34 4.78 -18.45
C LYS A 32 -4.69 4.15 -17.09
N LEU A 33 -4.03 3.10 -16.70
CA LEU A 33 -4.21 2.46 -15.40
C LEU A 33 -3.02 2.76 -14.48
N ILE A 34 -3.30 2.90 -13.19
CA ILE A 34 -2.28 2.92 -12.14
C ILE A 34 -2.43 1.65 -11.31
N TYR A 35 -1.36 0.88 -11.21
CA TYR A 35 -1.28 -0.28 -10.33
C TYR A 35 -0.70 0.16 -8.99
N VAL A 36 -1.23 -0.36 -7.89
CA VAL A 36 -0.68 -0.10 -6.56
C VAL A 36 -0.27 -1.43 -5.94
N VAL A 37 1.01 -1.58 -5.64
CA VAL A 37 1.53 -2.74 -4.91
C VAL A 37 1.84 -2.33 -3.48
N ASN A 38 1.47 -3.17 -2.49
CA ASN A 38 1.82 -2.89 -1.11
C ASN A 38 2.65 -4.00 -0.51
N TYR A 39 3.61 -3.57 0.27
CA TYR A 39 4.55 -4.36 1.05
C TYR A 39 4.36 -4.09 2.54
N HIS A 40 4.87 -4.99 3.38
CA HIS A 40 4.93 -4.83 4.82
C HIS A 40 6.39 -4.88 5.27
N ASP A 41 6.85 -5.98 5.86
CA ASP A 41 8.23 -6.12 6.28
C ASP A 41 9.20 -6.31 5.08
N THR A 42 10.34 -5.61 5.15
CA THR A 42 11.33 -5.56 4.09
C THR A 42 12.72 -5.99 4.58
N PRO A 43 12.86 -7.26 4.99
CA PRO A 43 14.07 -7.73 5.65
C PRO A 43 15.29 -7.70 4.72
N GLN A 44 16.44 -7.28 5.23
CA GLN A 44 17.71 -7.14 4.49
C GLN A 44 18.08 -8.39 3.67
N ARG A 45 17.81 -9.59 4.21
CA ARG A 45 18.10 -10.87 3.51
C ARG A 45 17.33 -11.06 2.20
N LEU A 46 16.29 -10.29 1.96
CA LEU A 46 15.47 -10.33 0.75
C LEU A 46 15.67 -9.09 -0.15
N SER A 47 16.62 -8.22 0.16
CA SER A 47 16.89 -7.00 -0.60
C SER A 47 17.19 -7.26 -2.08
N ALA A 48 17.96 -8.31 -2.39
CA ALA A 48 18.24 -8.71 -3.77
C ALA A 48 16.98 -9.10 -4.55
N ASN A 49 16.03 -9.81 -3.90
CA ASN A 49 14.77 -10.16 -4.54
C ASN A 49 13.89 -8.92 -4.79
N PHE A 50 13.87 -7.99 -3.84
CA PHE A 50 13.16 -6.72 -4.04
C PHE A 50 13.80 -5.88 -5.15
N GLU A 51 15.12 -5.86 -5.24
CA GLU A 51 15.82 -5.19 -6.33
C GLU A 51 15.42 -5.76 -7.71
N GLU A 52 15.26 -7.07 -7.85
CA GLU A 52 14.72 -7.68 -9.07
C GLU A 52 13.26 -7.26 -9.35
N GLN A 53 12.45 -7.10 -8.31
CA GLN A 53 11.09 -6.58 -8.44
C GLN A 53 11.11 -5.11 -8.92
N LEU A 54 11.98 -4.27 -8.37
CA LEU A 54 12.14 -2.88 -8.81
C LEU A 54 12.63 -2.75 -10.25
N LYS A 55 13.57 -3.59 -10.69
CA LYS A 55 13.98 -3.67 -12.12
C LYS A 55 12.80 -4.02 -13.03
N PHE A 56 11.97 -4.97 -12.59
CA PHE A 56 10.75 -5.31 -13.31
C PHE A 56 9.77 -4.12 -13.38
N TYR A 57 9.56 -3.40 -12.28
CA TYR A 57 8.70 -2.22 -12.27
C TYR A 57 9.26 -1.10 -13.15
N GLN A 58 10.54 -0.78 -13.06
CA GLN A 58 11.19 0.26 -13.85
C GLN A 58 11.06 -0.01 -15.37
N LYS A 59 11.18 -1.29 -15.77
CA LYS A 59 11.00 -1.70 -17.16
C LYS A 59 9.58 -1.50 -17.68
N ASN A 60 8.56 -1.76 -16.85
CA ASN A 60 7.17 -1.94 -17.31
C ASN A 60 6.22 -0.82 -16.87
N PHE A 61 6.62 0.04 -15.94
CA PHE A 61 5.74 1.07 -15.37
C PHE A 61 6.44 2.43 -15.30
N ARG A 62 5.65 3.49 -15.17
CA ARG A 62 6.10 4.82 -14.75
C ARG A 62 5.86 5.02 -13.27
N ASN A 63 6.74 5.72 -12.58
CA ASN A 63 6.56 6.09 -11.18
C ASN A 63 5.34 7.02 -11.01
N ILE A 64 4.63 6.87 -9.91
CA ILE A 64 3.53 7.76 -9.50
C ILE A 64 3.84 8.31 -8.12
N ASP A 65 4.12 9.59 -8.06
CA ASP A 65 4.17 10.41 -6.85
C ASP A 65 2.82 11.11 -6.58
N SER A 66 2.75 11.94 -5.55
CA SER A 66 1.52 12.64 -5.18
C SER A 66 1.02 13.55 -6.30
N ASN A 67 1.91 14.31 -6.93
CA ASN A 67 1.54 15.24 -8.02
C ASN A 67 1.01 14.48 -9.24
N SER A 68 1.69 13.41 -9.64
CA SER A 68 1.26 12.56 -10.77
C SER A 68 -0.09 11.89 -10.51
N LEU A 69 -0.41 11.55 -9.23
CA LEU A 69 -1.73 11.02 -8.87
C LEU A 69 -2.80 12.11 -8.93
N ASP A 70 -2.47 13.32 -8.51
CA ASP A 70 -3.36 14.48 -8.60
C ASP A 70 -3.69 14.79 -10.07
N GLU A 71 -2.69 14.93 -10.91
CA GLU A 71 -2.84 15.15 -12.35
C GLU A 71 -3.70 14.05 -13.01
N PHE A 72 -3.49 12.79 -12.62
CA PHE A 72 -4.26 11.67 -13.16
C PHE A 72 -5.77 11.78 -12.90
N PHE A 73 -6.18 12.34 -11.78
CA PHE A 73 -7.60 12.52 -11.44
C PHE A 73 -8.19 13.86 -11.87
N GLU A 74 -7.36 14.86 -12.16
CA GLU A 74 -7.78 16.20 -12.57
C GLU A 74 -7.88 16.35 -14.10
N GLU A 75 -7.12 15.55 -14.86
CA GLU A 75 -7.17 15.59 -16.32
C GLU A 75 -8.52 15.04 -16.84
N SER A 76 -9.31 15.90 -17.48
CA SER A 76 -10.57 15.52 -18.15
C SER A 76 -10.35 14.60 -19.35
N ASP A 77 -9.24 14.77 -20.07
CA ASP A 77 -8.78 13.94 -21.18
C ASP A 77 -7.48 13.24 -20.84
N VAL A 78 -7.59 12.06 -20.24
CA VAL A 78 -6.41 11.27 -19.86
C VAL A 78 -5.55 10.97 -21.07
N LYS A 79 -4.38 11.58 -21.15
CA LYS A 79 -3.36 11.32 -22.17
C LYS A 79 -3.02 9.84 -22.23
N SER A 80 -2.71 9.35 -23.40
CA SER A 80 -2.10 8.03 -23.56
C SER A 80 -0.66 8.09 -23.01
N TYR A 81 -0.29 7.12 -22.18
CA TYR A 81 1.06 7.04 -21.62
C TYR A 81 1.86 5.92 -22.31
N SER A 82 3.18 6.04 -22.31
CA SER A 82 4.08 4.98 -22.84
C SER A 82 4.02 3.72 -21.96
N LYS A 83 3.77 3.87 -20.65
CA LYS A 83 3.66 2.79 -19.67
C LYS A 83 2.53 3.10 -18.67
N PRO A 84 1.85 2.07 -18.11
CA PRO A 84 0.95 2.27 -16.99
C PRO A 84 1.68 2.80 -15.76
N GLY A 85 0.96 3.44 -14.84
CA GLY A 85 1.51 3.93 -13.58
C GLY A 85 1.70 2.82 -12.56
N ILE A 86 2.67 3.02 -11.64
CA ILE A 86 2.81 2.21 -10.43
C ILE A 86 3.04 3.08 -9.21
N ILE A 87 2.32 2.75 -8.13
CA ILE A 87 2.55 3.20 -6.77
C ILE A 87 3.13 2.02 -6.00
N ILE A 88 4.24 2.22 -5.30
CA ILE A 88 4.87 1.23 -4.43
C ILE A 88 4.66 1.67 -3.00
N SER A 89 3.81 0.96 -2.25
CA SER A 89 3.44 1.33 -0.89
C SER A 89 3.96 0.34 0.15
N PHE A 90 4.16 0.84 1.35
CA PHE A 90 4.65 0.11 2.52
C PHE A 90 3.76 0.43 3.71
N ASP A 91 3.23 -0.61 4.34
CA ASP A 91 2.39 -0.47 5.52
C ASP A 91 3.21 -0.65 6.80
N ASP A 92 2.60 -0.37 7.93
CA ASP A 92 3.03 -0.69 9.29
C ASP A 92 4.16 0.14 9.89
N GLY A 93 4.85 1.00 9.15
CA GLY A 93 5.89 1.87 9.72
C GLY A 93 7.10 1.12 10.29
N LEU A 94 7.43 -0.05 9.74
CA LEU A 94 8.56 -0.87 10.17
C LEU A 94 9.91 -0.22 9.84
N ALA A 95 10.88 -0.28 10.75
CA ALA A 95 12.24 0.26 10.56
C ALA A 95 12.91 -0.29 9.30
N SER A 96 12.65 -1.56 8.95
CA SER A 96 13.17 -2.19 7.74
C SER A 96 12.76 -1.46 6.45
N ASN A 97 11.63 -0.77 6.43
CA ASN A 97 11.21 0.00 5.26
C ASN A 97 12.13 1.20 5.03
N MET A 98 12.56 1.88 6.09
CA MET A 98 13.58 2.94 5.99
C MET A 98 14.96 2.37 5.66
N GLU A 99 15.38 1.30 6.36
CA GLU A 99 16.73 0.77 6.28
C GLU A 99 17.02 0.04 4.95
N VAL A 100 16.01 -0.59 4.34
CA VAL A 100 16.18 -1.47 3.18
C VAL A 100 15.40 -0.99 1.96
N ALA A 101 14.12 -0.66 2.12
CA ALA A 101 13.28 -0.33 0.97
C ALA A 101 13.58 1.06 0.42
N SER A 102 13.67 2.09 1.28
CA SER A 102 13.88 3.48 0.84
C SER A 102 15.15 3.67 -0.01
N PRO A 103 16.36 3.18 0.39
CA PRO A 103 17.55 3.33 -0.44
C PRO A 103 17.44 2.64 -1.82
N LEU A 104 16.73 1.51 -1.88
CA LEU A 104 16.51 0.82 -3.15
C LEU A 104 15.50 1.56 -4.02
N LEU A 105 14.44 2.12 -3.46
CA LEU A 105 13.50 2.96 -4.20
C LEU A 105 14.19 4.16 -4.81
N GLU A 106 14.99 4.89 -4.04
CA GLU A 106 15.78 6.04 -4.51
C GLU A 106 16.74 5.63 -5.65
N LYS A 107 17.47 4.51 -5.48
CA LYS A 107 18.37 3.95 -6.49
C LYS A 107 17.68 3.71 -7.84
N TYR A 108 16.42 3.24 -7.81
CA TYR A 108 15.64 2.93 -9.01
C TYR A 108 14.70 4.04 -9.47
N GLY A 109 14.70 5.20 -8.81
CA GLY A 109 13.90 6.37 -9.17
C GLY A 109 12.41 6.22 -8.86
N PHE A 110 12.06 5.52 -7.79
CA PHE A 110 10.68 5.37 -7.34
C PHE A 110 10.38 6.18 -6.08
N THR A 111 9.20 6.77 -6.06
CA THR A 111 8.60 7.33 -4.85
C THR A 111 7.90 6.23 -4.07
N GLY A 112 8.32 6.00 -2.83
CA GLY A 112 7.61 5.12 -1.89
C GLY A 112 6.43 5.84 -1.25
N TRP A 113 5.38 5.09 -0.92
CA TRP A 113 4.22 5.57 -0.17
C TRP A 113 4.19 4.80 1.16
N PHE A 114 4.52 5.47 2.25
CA PHE A 114 4.68 4.86 3.58
C PHE A 114 3.48 5.19 4.47
N PHE A 115 2.75 4.18 4.89
CA PHE A 115 1.58 4.31 5.74
C PHE A 115 1.93 3.99 7.19
N ILE A 116 1.80 4.98 8.06
CA ILE A 116 2.38 5.01 9.40
C ILE A 116 1.29 4.85 10.47
N PRO A 117 1.32 3.76 11.27
CA PRO A 117 0.56 3.68 12.52
C PRO A 117 1.28 4.53 13.57
N THR A 118 0.70 5.67 13.94
CA THR A 118 1.40 6.66 14.79
C THR A 118 1.75 6.13 16.16
N GLY A 119 0.88 5.32 16.76
CA GLY A 119 1.13 4.71 18.06
C GLY A 119 2.30 3.70 18.05
N PHE A 120 2.60 3.07 16.92
CA PHE A 120 3.75 2.17 16.82
C PHE A 120 5.08 2.95 16.81
N VAL A 121 5.14 4.06 16.08
CA VAL A 121 6.33 4.92 16.05
C VAL A 121 6.58 5.60 17.40
N GLU A 122 5.52 5.87 18.18
CA GLU A 122 5.60 6.39 19.54
C GLU A 122 6.13 5.37 20.58
N CYS A 123 6.00 4.06 20.30
CA CYS A 123 6.40 3.04 21.24
C CYS A 123 7.91 3.07 21.47
N ASN A 124 8.32 3.02 22.74
CA ASN A 124 9.71 2.76 23.06
C ASN A 124 10.14 1.35 22.61
N THR A 125 11.42 1.15 22.32
CA THR A 125 11.94 -0.08 21.72
C THR A 125 11.52 -1.37 22.46
N LYS A 126 11.42 -1.32 23.78
CA LYS A 126 11.07 -2.50 24.60
C LYS A 126 9.60 -2.92 24.44
N GLU A 127 8.73 -1.98 24.09
CA GLU A 127 7.28 -2.20 23.93
C GLU A 127 6.89 -2.51 22.48
N GLN A 128 7.74 -2.21 21.50
CA GLN A 128 7.44 -2.37 20.08
C GLN A 128 7.02 -3.80 19.73
N ARG A 129 7.66 -4.81 20.28
CA ARG A 129 7.28 -6.21 20.03
C ARG A 129 5.90 -6.53 20.55
N ILE A 130 5.57 -6.06 21.75
CA ILE A 130 4.24 -6.24 22.37
C ILE A 130 3.19 -5.54 21.52
N PHE A 131 3.51 -4.33 21.03
CA PHE A 131 2.62 -3.59 20.13
C PHE A 131 2.33 -4.37 18.83
N LEU A 132 3.36 -4.89 18.17
CA LEU A 132 3.22 -5.67 16.94
C LEU A 132 2.32 -6.90 17.14
N GLU A 133 2.56 -7.65 18.22
CA GLU A 133 1.79 -8.86 18.55
C GLU A 133 0.35 -8.53 18.89
N ALA A 134 0.10 -7.51 19.71
CA ALA A 134 -1.24 -7.07 20.10
C ALA A 134 -2.07 -6.56 18.91
N ASN A 135 -1.43 -5.89 17.95
CA ASN A 135 -2.09 -5.27 16.81
C ASN A 135 -1.97 -6.07 15.49
N SER A 136 -1.52 -7.33 15.57
CA SER A 136 -1.43 -8.25 14.43
C SER A 136 -0.57 -7.73 13.28
N ILE A 137 0.50 -7.01 13.57
CA ILE A 137 1.49 -6.58 12.60
C ILE A 137 2.51 -7.69 12.40
N ALA A 138 2.69 -8.14 11.17
CA ALA A 138 3.64 -9.21 10.85
C ALA A 138 5.05 -8.65 10.67
N PHE A 139 6.04 -9.31 11.27
CA PHE A 139 7.44 -8.96 11.13
C PHE A 139 8.33 -10.20 11.01
N SER A 140 9.57 -10.02 10.53
CA SER A 140 10.48 -11.14 10.28
C SER A 140 10.88 -11.86 11.56
N LYS A 141 10.82 -13.19 11.52
CA LYS A 141 11.38 -14.03 12.59
C LYS A 141 12.90 -13.88 12.64
N GLY A 142 13.47 -13.90 13.84
CA GLY A 142 14.92 -13.78 14.06
C GLY A 142 15.41 -12.41 14.50
N THR A 143 14.51 -11.44 14.67
CA THR A 143 14.83 -10.18 15.36
C THR A 143 15.07 -10.44 16.83
N THR A 144 16.12 -9.86 17.42
CA THR A 144 16.38 -9.94 18.86
C THR A 144 15.34 -9.12 19.64
N ALA A 145 15.19 -9.40 20.94
CA ALA A 145 14.27 -8.64 21.80
C ALA A 145 14.66 -7.14 21.92
N GLU A 146 15.93 -6.83 21.70
CA GLU A 146 16.49 -5.48 21.82
C GLU A 146 16.50 -4.70 20.49
N GLN A 147 16.18 -5.37 19.38
CA GLN A 147 16.17 -4.73 18.06
C GLN A 147 14.98 -3.78 17.93
N ARG A 148 15.26 -2.57 17.50
CA ARG A 148 14.22 -1.60 17.11
C ARG A 148 13.43 -2.13 15.90
N LEU A 149 12.11 -2.07 15.98
CA LEU A 149 11.20 -2.60 14.96
C LEU A 149 10.42 -1.49 14.23
N ALA A 150 10.07 -0.40 14.94
CA ALA A 150 9.42 0.77 14.36
C ALA A 150 10.43 1.76 13.77
N MET A 151 10.03 2.51 12.76
CA MET A 151 10.69 3.77 12.43
C MET A 151 10.64 4.71 13.63
N ASN A 152 11.53 5.70 13.68
CA ASN A 152 11.42 6.85 14.56
C ASN A 152 10.93 8.08 13.76
N TRP A 153 10.56 9.15 14.47
CA TRP A 153 10.01 10.35 13.84
C TRP A 153 11.01 11.08 12.93
N ASP A 154 12.31 11.02 13.21
CA ASP A 154 13.31 11.63 12.34
C ASP A 154 13.44 10.89 11.00
N GLU A 155 13.26 9.56 11.02
CA GLU A 155 13.20 8.74 9.80
C GLU A 155 11.92 9.01 9.00
N VAL A 156 10.78 9.16 9.66
CA VAL A 156 9.52 9.53 9.00
C VAL A 156 9.65 10.93 8.34
N LYS A 157 10.23 11.90 9.04
CA LYS A 157 10.54 13.23 8.45
C LYS A 157 11.53 13.16 7.30
N TYR A 158 12.52 12.27 7.39
CA TYR A 158 13.47 12.07 6.29
C TYR A 158 12.78 11.52 5.04
N LEU A 159 11.95 10.48 5.20
CA LEU A 159 11.18 9.88 4.10
C LEU A 159 10.25 10.89 3.45
N ASN A 160 9.64 11.78 4.22
CA ASN A 160 8.71 12.79 3.73
C ASN A 160 9.33 13.80 2.74
N LYS A 161 10.66 13.91 2.66
CA LYS A 161 11.33 14.79 1.69
C LYS A 161 11.24 14.29 0.24
N ASN A 162 11.25 12.97 0.04
CA ASN A 162 11.32 12.35 -1.28
C ASN A 162 10.21 11.31 -1.54
N HIS A 163 9.42 10.99 -0.52
CA HIS A 163 8.39 9.97 -0.53
C HIS A 163 7.08 10.53 0.00
N VAL A 164 6.01 9.77 -0.06
CA VAL A 164 4.70 10.15 0.45
C VAL A 164 4.47 9.47 1.79
N ILE A 165 4.13 10.26 2.81
CA ILE A 165 3.72 9.75 4.11
C ILE A 165 2.19 9.80 4.20
N GLY A 166 1.59 8.70 4.63
CA GLY A 166 0.15 8.57 4.86
C GLY A 166 -0.16 7.97 6.23
N CYS A 167 -1.38 8.15 6.66
CA CYS A 167 -1.88 7.62 7.92
C CYS A 167 -2.30 6.15 7.76
N HIS A 168 -1.97 5.31 8.77
CA HIS A 168 -2.39 3.91 8.86
C HIS A 168 -3.09 3.61 10.20
N THR A 169 -3.99 4.50 10.61
CA THR A 169 -4.61 4.56 11.93
C THR A 169 -3.58 4.88 13.04
N LYS A 170 -4.02 4.95 14.28
CA LYS A 170 -3.14 5.15 15.43
C LYS A 170 -2.50 3.84 15.87
N SER A 171 -3.31 2.83 16.12
CA SER A 171 -2.89 1.56 16.72
C SER A 171 -2.88 0.37 15.74
N HIS A 172 -2.92 0.59 14.43
CA HIS A 172 -3.13 -0.44 13.42
C HIS A 172 -4.48 -1.15 13.60
N CYS A 173 -5.50 -0.38 13.96
CA CYS A 173 -6.84 -0.86 14.23
C CYS A 173 -7.62 -1.16 12.94
N ARG A 174 -8.26 -2.33 12.85
CA ARG A 174 -9.25 -2.64 11.81
C ARG A 174 -10.55 -1.90 12.10
N LEU A 175 -10.91 -0.96 11.25
CA LEU A 175 -12.03 -0.03 11.44
C LEU A 175 -13.39 -0.68 11.11
N ASN A 176 -13.73 -1.75 11.84
CA ASN A 176 -14.94 -2.51 11.64
C ASN A 176 -16.21 -1.77 12.12
N ALA A 177 -17.39 -2.34 11.83
CA ALA A 177 -18.67 -1.73 12.14
C ALA A 177 -19.04 -1.73 13.64
N ASP A 178 -18.39 -2.58 14.45
CA ASP A 178 -18.69 -2.73 15.87
C ASP A 178 -17.95 -1.73 16.75
N LEU A 179 -16.96 -1.02 16.20
CA LEU A 179 -16.20 -0.02 16.95
C LEU A 179 -17.09 1.16 17.37
N GLU A 180 -16.86 1.67 18.57
CA GLU A 180 -17.43 2.92 19.03
C GLU A 180 -16.91 4.11 18.23
N ASN A 181 -17.71 5.18 18.10
CA ASN A 181 -17.35 6.35 17.28
C ASN A 181 -16.09 7.04 17.82
N GLU A 182 -15.93 7.09 19.12
CA GLU A 182 -14.80 7.70 19.81
C GLU A 182 -13.49 7.00 19.42
N ILE A 183 -13.50 5.66 19.30
CA ILE A 183 -12.35 4.88 18.85
C ILE A 183 -12.05 5.21 17.38
N ILE A 184 -13.07 5.28 16.52
CA ILE A 184 -12.88 5.63 15.10
C ILE A 184 -12.25 7.01 14.95
N VAL A 185 -12.71 7.99 15.72
CA VAL A 185 -12.14 9.36 15.74
C VAL A 185 -10.69 9.32 16.21
N GLU A 186 -10.38 8.60 17.28
CA GLU A 186 -9.01 8.47 17.79
C GLU A 186 -8.08 7.83 16.77
N GLU A 187 -8.54 6.77 16.11
CA GLU A 187 -7.75 6.04 15.12
C GLU A 187 -7.51 6.80 13.80
N ILE A 188 -8.43 7.66 13.39
CA ILE A 188 -8.37 8.39 12.12
C ILE A 188 -7.94 9.83 12.32
N SER A 189 -8.67 10.58 13.15
CA SER A 189 -8.49 12.03 13.28
C SER A 189 -7.28 12.38 14.14
N ALA A 190 -7.14 11.74 15.31
CA ALA A 190 -6.01 12.02 16.20
C ALA A 190 -4.68 11.57 15.57
N SER A 191 -4.65 10.44 14.86
CA SER A 191 -3.44 10.00 14.15
C SER A 191 -3.06 10.95 13.01
N LYS A 192 -4.04 11.51 12.27
CA LYS A 192 -3.79 12.55 11.27
C LYS A 192 -3.15 13.79 11.88
N ILE A 193 -3.79 14.34 12.90
CA ILE A 193 -3.31 15.55 13.61
C ILE A 193 -1.88 15.34 14.13
N HIS A 194 -1.61 14.16 14.66
CA HIS A 194 -0.27 13.81 15.14
C HIS A 194 0.76 13.82 14.01
N LEU A 195 0.50 13.12 12.89
CA LEU A 195 1.38 13.12 11.72
C LEU A 195 1.61 14.54 11.19
N GLU A 196 0.56 15.33 11.02
CA GLU A 196 0.64 16.71 10.53
C GLU A 196 1.46 17.59 11.49
N THR A 197 1.31 17.41 12.81
CA THR A 197 2.12 18.12 13.81
C THR A 197 3.60 17.78 13.69
N VAL A 198 3.93 16.50 13.51
CA VAL A 198 5.31 16.04 13.39
C VAL A 198 5.95 16.48 12.07
N LEU A 199 5.20 16.40 10.96
CA LEU A 199 5.72 16.73 9.62
C LEU A 199 5.70 18.22 9.33
N GLY A 200 4.82 18.99 9.97
CA GLY A 200 4.64 20.43 9.72
C GLY A 200 3.89 20.73 8.43
N GLU A 201 3.22 19.73 7.84
CA GLU A 201 2.45 19.87 6.60
C GLU A 201 1.23 18.93 6.56
N PRO A 202 0.24 19.17 5.67
CA PRO A 202 -0.97 18.35 5.58
C PRO A 202 -0.69 16.91 5.15
N VAL A 203 -1.34 15.94 5.80
CA VAL A 203 -1.34 14.52 5.42
C VAL A 203 -2.64 14.21 4.69
N ASN A 204 -2.56 14.02 3.37
CA ASN A 204 -3.72 13.87 2.50
C ASN A 204 -4.10 12.43 2.18
N VAL A 205 -3.35 11.46 2.70
CA VAL A 205 -3.45 10.06 2.32
C VAL A 205 -3.72 9.18 3.53
N PHE A 206 -4.72 8.31 3.40
CA PHE A 206 -5.09 7.30 4.39
C PHE A 206 -4.94 5.90 3.82
N CYS A 207 -4.61 4.93 4.65
CA CYS A 207 -4.62 3.52 4.31
C CYS A 207 -5.38 2.72 5.35
N TRP A 208 -6.38 1.96 4.90
CA TRP A 208 -7.12 1.04 5.73
C TRP A 208 -6.25 -0.12 6.21
N VAL A 209 -6.46 -0.54 7.45
CA VAL A 209 -5.83 -1.72 8.03
C VAL A 209 -6.59 -2.98 7.64
N GLY A 210 -5.86 -3.99 7.18
CA GLY A 210 -6.44 -5.25 6.75
C GLY A 210 -6.96 -5.22 5.31
N GLY A 211 -7.73 -6.22 4.96
CA GLY A 211 -8.28 -6.37 3.63
C GLY A 211 -9.50 -7.27 3.63
N GLU A 212 -9.88 -7.80 4.79
CA GLU A 212 -11.08 -8.59 4.99
C GLU A 212 -12.31 -7.68 4.91
N GLU A 213 -13.46 -8.22 4.50
CA GLU A 213 -14.68 -7.43 4.32
C GLU A 213 -15.14 -6.74 5.63
N TRP A 214 -14.98 -7.43 6.75
CA TRP A 214 -15.32 -6.92 8.08
C TRP A 214 -14.34 -5.85 8.61
N SER A 215 -13.18 -5.64 7.99
CA SER A 215 -12.23 -4.59 8.40
C SER A 215 -12.58 -3.19 7.87
N TYR A 216 -13.73 -3.04 7.24
CA TYR A 216 -14.24 -1.78 6.71
C TYR A 216 -15.59 -1.44 7.32
N SER A 217 -15.88 -0.15 7.50
CA SER A 217 -17.18 0.32 7.97
C SER A 217 -17.58 1.66 7.34
N HIS A 218 -18.89 1.91 7.28
CA HIS A 218 -19.42 3.18 6.81
C HIS A 218 -19.02 4.33 7.75
N LYS A 219 -19.08 4.12 9.07
CA LYS A 219 -18.67 5.10 10.08
C LYS A 219 -17.23 5.59 9.84
N ALA A 220 -16.29 4.68 9.61
CA ALA A 220 -14.90 5.04 9.33
C ALA A 220 -14.75 5.74 7.98
N SER A 221 -15.51 5.34 6.95
CA SER A 221 -15.52 6.03 5.65
C SER A 221 -15.97 7.48 5.79
N GLU A 222 -17.02 7.75 6.58
CA GLU A 222 -17.47 9.11 6.86
C GLU A 222 -16.43 9.91 7.66
N GLU A 223 -15.76 9.30 8.63
CA GLU A 223 -14.70 9.98 9.39
C GLU A 223 -13.47 10.31 8.50
N ILE A 224 -13.10 9.40 7.55
CA ILE A 224 -12.05 9.68 6.55
C ILE A 224 -12.43 10.89 5.69
N LYS A 225 -13.67 10.99 5.23
CA LYS A 225 -14.18 12.14 4.46
C LYS A 225 -14.16 13.42 5.28
N LYS A 226 -14.68 13.38 6.50
CA LYS A 226 -14.75 14.51 7.43
C LYS A 226 -13.36 15.10 7.74
N ASN A 227 -12.33 14.25 7.77
CA ASN A 227 -10.93 14.66 7.95
C ASN A 227 -10.26 15.16 6.66
N ASN A 228 -10.99 15.30 5.56
CA ASN A 228 -10.49 15.80 4.28
C ASN A 228 -9.29 15.02 3.72
N TYR A 229 -9.24 13.70 3.94
CA TYR A 229 -8.28 12.88 3.20
C TYR A 229 -8.61 12.91 1.71
N LYS A 230 -7.62 13.22 0.89
CA LYS A 230 -7.76 13.29 -0.58
C LYS A 230 -7.83 11.91 -1.20
N TYR A 231 -7.05 10.97 -0.65
CA TYR A 231 -6.93 9.60 -1.11
C TYR A 231 -7.03 8.60 0.04
N SER A 232 -7.69 7.47 -0.22
CA SER A 232 -7.73 6.36 0.73
C SER A 232 -7.46 5.03 0.02
N PHE A 233 -6.53 4.25 0.54
CA PHE A 233 -6.07 2.99 -0.04
C PHE A 233 -6.64 1.77 0.69
N MET A 234 -7.07 0.78 -0.11
CA MET A 234 -7.70 -0.47 0.33
C MET A 234 -6.98 -1.67 -0.31
N THR A 235 -7.19 -2.88 0.21
CA THR A 235 -6.52 -4.08 -0.32
C THR A 235 -7.51 -5.04 -0.99
N ASN A 236 -7.93 -4.73 -2.23
CA ASN A 236 -8.97 -5.47 -2.97
C ASN A 236 -8.62 -5.78 -4.44
N CYS A 237 -7.33 -5.84 -4.78
CA CYS A 237 -6.79 -6.30 -6.07
C CYS A 237 -7.48 -5.70 -7.30
N SER A 238 -7.34 -4.39 -7.54
CA SER A 238 -7.74 -3.74 -8.78
C SER A 238 -6.83 -2.55 -9.07
N PRO A 239 -6.46 -2.27 -10.31
CA PRO A 239 -5.79 -1.03 -10.63
C PRO A 239 -6.77 0.15 -10.55
N ILE A 240 -6.21 1.33 -10.43
CA ILE A 240 -6.91 2.60 -10.41
C ILE A 240 -7.14 3.06 -11.87
N SER A 241 -8.34 3.51 -12.14
CA SER A 241 -8.72 4.22 -13.38
C SER A 241 -9.24 5.62 -13.03
N SER A 242 -9.42 6.49 -14.01
CA SER A 242 -10.02 7.82 -13.81
C SER A 242 -11.44 7.78 -13.21
N LYS A 243 -12.12 6.63 -13.28
CA LYS A 243 -13.46 6.41 -12.70
C LYS A 243 -13.43 5.84 -11.29
N THR A 244 -12.24 5.52 -10.77
CA THR A 244 -12.10 4.97 -9.41
C THR A 244 -12.34 6.09 -8.39
N SER A 245 -13.13 5.80 -7.35
CA SER A 245 -13.30 6.76 -6.25
C SER A 245 -11.96 7.03 -5.55
N LYS A 246 -11.61 8.29 -5.35
CA LYS A 246 -10.37 8.71 -4.69
C LYS A 246 -10.21 8.13 -3.28
N LEU A 247 -11.32 7.84 -2.60
CA LEU A 247 -11.34 7.22 -1.28
C LEU A 247 -11.47 5.69 -1.30
N GLN A 248 -11.34 5.05 -2.47
CA GLN A 248 -11.45 3.59 -2.65
C GLN A 248 -10.37 3.07 -3.60
N LEU A 249 -9.12 3.50 -3.42
CA LEU A 249 -7.99 3.09 -4.25
C LEU A 249 -7.52 1.70 -3.86
N ASN A 250 -7.63 0.74 -4.77
CA ASN A 250 -7.33 -0.65 -4.46
C ASN A 250 -5.87 -1.00 -4.72
N ARG A 251 -5.32 -1.91 -3.90
CA ARG A 251 -3.93 -2.35 -3.93
C ARG A 251 -3.82 -3.87 -4.13
N PHE A 252 -2.67 -4.30 -4.59
CA PHE A 252 -2.25 -5.69 -4.72
C PHE A 252 -1.22 -6.01 -3.63
N ASN A 253 -1.53 -6.95 -2.74
CA ASN A 253 -0.56 -7.42 -1.75
C ASN A 253 0.57 -8.16 -2.44
N VAL A 254 1.76 -7.65 -2.27
CA VAL A 254 3.03 -8.21 -2.72
C VAL A 254 3.98 -8.29 -1.54
N GLU A 255 4.83 -9.31 -1.53
CA GLU A 255 5.83 -9.49 -0.48
C GLU A 255 7.25 -9.51 -1.07
N PHE A 256 8.22 -9.12 -0.27
CA PHE A 256 9.64 -9.14 -0.67
C PHE A 256 10.11 -10.50 -1.16
N ASN A 257 9.54 -11.59 -0.66
CA ASN A 257 9.88 -12.95 -1.05
C ASN A 257 9.12 -13.46 -2.29
N TYR A 258 8.28 -12.63 -2.93
CA TYR A 258 7.57 -13.08 -4.13
C TYR A 258 8.47 -13.06 -5.35
N PRO A 259 8.57 -14.18 -6.09
CA PRO A 259 9.25 -14.19 -7.37
C PRO A 259 8.44 -13.40 -8.42
N ILE A 260 9.11 -12.91 -9.44
CA ILE A 260 8.50 -12.09 -10.52
C ILE A 260 7.29 -12.77 -11.17
N CYS A 261 7.29 -14.10 -11.31
CA CYS A 261 6.14 -14.82 -11.88
C CYS A 261 4.85 -14.62 -11.06
N VAL A 262 4.95 -14.50 -9.74
CA VAL A 262 3.80 -14.22 -8.86
C VAL A 262 3.32 -12.79 -9.05
N ILE A 263 4.23 -11.82 -9.13
CA ILE A 263 3.87 -10.41 -9.37
C ILE A 263 3.15 -10.27 -10.71
N LYS A 264 3.70 -10.84 -11.78
CA LYS A 264 3.08 -10.84 -13.10
C LYS A 264 1.67 -11.46 -13.09
N PHE A 265 1.51 -12.57 -12.37
CA PHE A 265 0.19 -13.20 -12.19
C PHE A 265 -0.79 -12.28 -11.47
N LEU A 266 -0.36 -11.62 -10.36
CA LEU A 266 -1.19 -10.67 -9.62
C LEU A 266 -1.66 -9.50 -10.50
N LEU A 267 -0.77 -8.95 -11.31
CA LEU A 267 -1.03 -7.78 -12.15
C LEU A 267 -1.70 -8.10 -13.49
N SER A 268 -1.87 -9.39 -13.83
CA SER A 268 -2.45 -9.85 -15.11
C SER A 268 -3.97 -9.58 -15.23
N GLY A 269 -4.67 -9.27 -14.13
CA GLY A 269 -6.11 -9.06 -14.08
C GLY A 269 -6.92 -10.25 -13.56
N ILE A 270 -6.34 -11.45 -13.47
CA ILE A 270 -7.05 -12.65 -13.00
C ILE A 270 -7.51 -12.49 -11.54
N MET A 271 -6.62 -11.98 -10.69
CA MET A 271 -6.96 -11.76 -9.27
C MET A 271 -8.01 -10.66 -9.10
N GLU A 272 -8.07 -9.72 -10.01
CA GLU A 272 -9.11 -8.70 -10.03
C GLU A 272 -10.50 -9.28 -10.27
N LEU A 273 -10.63 -10.26 -11.18
CA LEU A 273 -11.88 -10.99 -11.40
C LEU A 273 -12.27 -11.81 -10.17
N TYR A 274 -11.31 -12.50 -9.56
CA TYR A 274 -11.54 -13.28 -8.35
C TYR A 274 -12.05 -12.41 -7.18
N TYR A 275 -11.47 -11.23 -6.98
CA TYR A 275 -11.86 -10.32 -5.90
C TYR A 275 -13.03 -9.39 -6.26
N PHE A 276 -13.56 -9.44 -7.49
CA PHE A 276 -14.61 -8.53 -7.94
C PHE A 276 -15.86 -8.54 -7.04
N PRO A 277 -16.46 -9.71 -6.66
CA PRO A 277 -17.65 -9.70 -5.80
C PRO A 277 -17.41 -9.09 -4.43
N LYS A 278 -16.28 -9.42 -3.79
CA LYS A 278 -15.85 -8.83 -2.51
C LYS A 278 -15.68 -7.32 -2.62
N ARG A 279 -14.97 -6.87 -3.65
CA ARG A 279 -14.74 -5.43 -3.89
C ARG A 279 -16.05 -4.66 -4.05
N GLN A 280 -17.06 -5.23 -4.75
CA GLN A 280 -18.36 -4.57 -4.90
C GLN A 280 -19.07 -4.41 -3.55
N ARG A 281 -18.99 -5.38 -2.64
CA ARG A 281 -19.60 -5.27 -1.30
C ARG A 281 -18.87 -4.20 -0.46
N ILE A 282 -17.54 -4.22 -0.46
CA ILE A 282 -16.73 -3.22 0.26
C ILE A 282 -16.98 -1.81 -0.29
N ASN A 283 -17.03 -1.65 -1.62
CA ASN A 283 -17.29 -0.35 -2.21
C ASN A 283 -18.68 0.21 -1.86
N LYS A 284 -19.68 -0.65 -1.66
CA LYS A 284 -21.01 -0.21 -1.15
C LYS A 284 -20.96 0.21 0.32
N LEU A 285 -20.15 -0.50 1.12
CA LEU A 285 -20.02 -0.25 2.54
C LEU A 285 -19.26 1.06 2.84
N THR A 286 -18.36 1.45 1.96
CA THR A 286 -17.44 2.61 2.16
C THR A 286 -17.75 3.80 1.23
N LYS A 287 -18.98 3.84 0.68
CA LYS A 287 -19.47 4.97 -0.12
C LYS A 287 -19.77 6.19 0.72
#